data_bd34ef3be1988db9e6524f35564525ce
#
_entry.id   bd34ef3be1988db9e6524f35564525ce
#
_cell.length_a   1.000
_cell.length_b   1.000
_cell.length_c   1.000
_cell.angle_alpha   90.00
_cell.angle_beta   90.00
_cell.angle_gamma   90.00
#
_symmetry.space_group_name_H-M   'P 1'
#
loop_
_entity.id
_entity.type
_entity.pdbx_description
1 polymer ?
#
loop_
_entity_poly.entity_id
_entity_poly.type
_entity_poly.pdbx_seq_one_letter_code
_entity_poly.pdbx_strand_id
1 'polypeptide(L)'
;MQHTTPWKRRSLISLIPILAFLICPVFGEPVCEASSFQNLELPGGEILNVATKTHTNLSFQAPAEQNHYATAVTDLNACEVIITYTHPGSNDTIHTVVWLPSPEKWTGRLLGAGGGGWAAGPDTNTTLPWAASEGFVTVATDGGHIGQDISWSLTNSGKVDWVLLEDLASISLDDAATLAKAVTHSYYGKAPSYSYWNGCSQGGRQGYMMAQKYPNQYDGILAAAPAIYWNELMMQLFWPQVVMNENGFPTPQEFEALNVAVAEACDGLDGLEDGIILAPQECTFDPMTVVGKQYICPSTNQSMTITNSLAKVAKLIWQGATTPEGDFLWYPGNIGASFAGLASTTCSKNNTCVGVPFAVPQTWITDFVIRDREYDTARMNITYFEQLFHDAVARYDSVIGTANTDLDGFRKAGGKLLSWHGLADQAIAPDATAHYAQEVHERDPNSSDYYRYFEAPGVDHCGGGLGWYPGNGLKTLIDWVEKGVAPEMLEAETTQGRKAQLCLWPKHMVYVGGEPDQAASFACR
;
A
#
# COMPACT_ATOMS: atom_id res chain seq x y z
N MET A 1 3.44 -76.53 67.57
CA MET A 1 2.51 -76.72 66.46
C MET A 1 3.09 -76.05 65.24
N GLN A 2 3.30 -76.83 64.26
CA GLN A 2 4.16 -76.53 63.08
C GLN A 2 3.41 -75.65 62.09
N HIS A 3 4.07 -74.61 61.56
CA HIS A 3 3.65 -73.89 60.38
C HIS A 3 4.63 -74.07 59.25
N THR A 4 4.24 -74.70 58.18
CA THR A 4 4.93 -74.86 56.92
C THR A 4 4.63 -73.71 55.99
N THR A 5 5.60 -73.07 55.48
CA THR A 5 5.53 -72.05 54.40
C THR A 5 5.84 -72.64 53.05
N PRO A 6 5.10 -72.32 51.97
CA PRO A 6 5.42 -72.80 50.63
C PRO A 6 6.35 -71.85 49.87
N TRP A 7 7.27 -72.40 49.12
CA TRP A 7 8.21 -71.75 48.21
C TRP A 7 7.52 -71.11 47.02
N LYS A 8 7.76 -69.83 46.74
CA LYS A 8 7.39 -69.15 45.49
C LYS A 8 8.55 -69.25 44.48
N ARG A 9 8.28 -69.88 43.34
CA ARG A 9 9.13 -69.84 42.14
C ARG A 9 9.13 -68.44 41.57
N ARG A 10 10.28 -67.78 41.36
CA ARG A 10 10.46 -66.56 40.59
C ARG A 10 10.67 -66.94 39.11
N SER A 11 9.73 -66.51 38.25
CA SER A 11 9.90 -66.54 36.78
C SER A 11 10.70 -65.31 36.38
N LEU A 12 11.86 -65.48 35.76
CA LEU A 12 12.61 -64.44 35.08
C LEU A 12 11.91 -64.13 33.75
N ILE A 13 11.24 -62.95 33.67
CA ILE A 13 10.78 -62.41 32.40
C ILE A 13 11.94 -61.62 31.81
N SER A 14 12.52 -62.11 30.71
CA SER A 14 13.52 -61.44 29.91
C SER A 14 12.83 -60.29 29.15
N LEU A 15 13.10 -59.00 29.53
CA LEU A 15 12.71 -57.82 28.81
C LEU A 15 13.70 -57.64 27.65
N ILE A 16 13.26 -57.91 26.43
CA ILE A 16 13.96 -57.49 25.20
C ILE A 16 13.61 -56.04 24.98
N PRO A 17 14.57 -55.09 24.92
CA PRO A 17 14.28 -53.70 24.56
C PRO A 17 13.95 -53.65 23.07
N ILE A 18 12.70 -53.32 22.73
CA ILE A 18 12.29 -52.94 21.39
C ILE A 18 12.88 -51.56 21.13
N LEU A 19 13.97 -51.50 20.39
CA LEU A 19 14.53 -50.26 19.84
C LEU A 19 13.56 -49.78 18.74
N ALA A 20 12.62 -48.91 19.06
CA ALA A 20 11.84 -48.18 18.07
C ALA A 20 12.78 -47.22 17.33
N PHE A 21 13.22 -47.59 16.14
CA PHE A 21 13.83 -46.65 15.21
C PHE A 21 12.76 -45.65 14.81
N LEU A 22 12.81 -44.44 15.36
CA LEU A 22 12.13 -43.27 14.81
C LEU A 22 12.76 -43.01 13.43
N ILE A 23 12.11 -43.50 12.38
CA ILE A 23 12.40 -43.09 11.01
C ILE A 23 11.94 -41.66 10.92
N CYS A 24 12.84 -40.67 11.17
CA CYS A 24 12.66 -39.31 10.71
C CYS A 24 12.56 -39.39 9.19
N PRO A 25 11.50 -38.91 8.56
CA PRO A 25 11.46 -38.78 7.11
C PRO A 25 12.63 -37.85 6.73
N VAL A 26 13.61 -38.38 6.01
CA VAL A 26 14.63 -37.55 5.35
C VAL A 26 13.90 -36.89 4.20
N PHE A 27 13.45 -35.65 4.41
CA PHE A 27 13.05 -34.79 3.30
C PHE A 27 14.30 -34.60 2.44
N GLY A 28 14.23 -35.00 1.17
CA GLY A 28 15.29 -34.71 0.20
C GLY A 28 15.54 -33.20 0.14
N GLU A 29 16.70 -32.79 -0.36
CA GLU A 29 16.95 -31.35 -0.61
C GLU A 29 15.82 -30.78 -1.48
N PRO A 30 15.34 -29.55 -1.17
CA PRO A 30 14.28 -28.92 -1.95
C PRO A 30 14.68 -28.77 -3.42
N VAL A 31 13.82 -29.23 -4.33
CA VAL A 31 14.07 -29.19 -5.77
C VAL A 31 13.09 -28.20 -6.42
N CYS A 32 13.63 -27.26 -7.20
CA CYS A 32 12.86 -26.28 -7.94
C CYS A 32 12.30 -26.89 -9.24
N GLU A 33 11.36 -27.79 -9.10
CA GLU A 33 10.68 -28.46 -10.22
C GLU A 33 9.17 -28.48 -9.97
N ALA A 34 8.35 -28.38 -11.02
CA ALA A 34 6.89 -28.39 -10.93
C ALA A 34 6.35 -29.67 -10.22
N SER A 35 7.08 -30.78 -10.31
CA SER A 35 6.76 -32.02 -9.60
C SER A 35 6.77 -31.89 -8.09
N SER A 36 7.54 -30.95 -7.52
CA SER A 36 7.57 -30.66 -6.09
C SER A 36 6.28 -30.02 -5.56
N PHE A 37 5.43 -29.51 -6.44
CA PHE A 37 4.22 -28.73 -6.14
C PHE A 37 2.92 -29.35 -6.69
N GLN A 38 2.92 -30.65 -7.00
CA GLN A 38 1.76 -31.35 -7.61
C GLN A 38 0.56 -31.52 -6.68
N ASN A 39 0.75 -31.40 -5.37
CA ASN A 39 -0.29 -31.61 -4.36
C ASN A 39 -0.76 -30.29 -3.73
N LEU A 40 -0.60 -29.18 -4.44
CA LEU A 40 -1.17 -27.90 -3.98
C LEU A 40 -2.69 -27.96 -4.09
N GLU A 41 -3.36 -27.48 -3.04
CA GLU A 41 -4.81 -27.34 -3.00
C GLU A 41 -5.16 -25.88 -2.74
N LEU A 42 -6.19 -25.38 -3.41
CA LEU A 42 -6.79 -24.08 -3.19
C LEU A 42 -8.29 -24.26 -2.90
N PRO A 43 -8.75 -23.99 -1.69
CA PRO A 43 -10.17 -24.08 -1.36
C PRO A 43 -11.01 -23.17 -2.27
N GLY A 44 -11.94 -23.74 -3.01
CA GLY A 44 -12.78 -22.99 -3.97
C GLY A 44 -12.16 -22.74 -5.33
N GLY A 45 -10.85 -22.98 -5.50
CA GLY A 45 -10.13 -22.83 -6.75
C GLY A 45 -9.74 -24.16 -7.41
N GLU A 46 -9.42 -24.12 -8.69
CA GLU A 46 -8.87 -25.22 -9.48
C GLU A 46 -7.51 -24.81 -10.04
N ILE A 47 -6.44 -25.52 -9.64
CA ILE A 47 -5.09 -25.26 -10.15
C ILE A 47 -4.96 -25.84 -11.56
N LEU A 48 -4.73 -24.96 -12.52
CA LEU A 48 -4.62 -25.31 -13.95
C LEU A 48 -3.20 -25.67 -14.33
N ASN A 49 -2.20 -24.97 -13.78
CA ASN A 49 -0.80 -25.18 -14.10
C ASN A 49 0.11 -24.70 -12.98
N VAL A 50 1.26 -25.37 -12.85
CA VAL A 50 2.38 -24.90 -12.01
C VAL A 50 3.64 -24.92 -12.87
N ALA A 51 4.29 -23.77 -12.98
CA ALA A 51 5.59 -23.61 -13.65
C ALA A 51 6.65 -23.17 -12.65
N THR A 52 7.89 -23.57 -12.89
CA THR A 52 9.01 -23.22 -12.01
C THR A 52 10.19 -22.69 -12.81
N LYS A 53 10.97 -21.82 -12.19
CA LYS A 53 12.22 -21.29 -12.75
C LYS A 53 13.25 -21.13 -11.65
N THR A 54 14.43 -21.71 -11.87
CA THR A 54 15.57 -21.52 -10.96
C THR A 54 16.34 -20.26 -11.34
N HIS A 55 16.60 -19.43 -10.35
CA HIS A 55 17.47 -18.27 -10.46
C HIS A 55 18.77 -18.54 -9.71
N THR A 56 19.91 -18.23 -10.31
CA THR A 56 21.24 -18.41 -9.72
C THR A 56 22.07 -17.14 -9.89
N ASN A 57 22.72 -16.71 -8.79
CA ASN A 57 23.61 -15.55 -8.77
C ASN A 57 22.94 -14.28 -9.34
N LEU A 58 21.62 -14.10 -9.12
CA LEU A 58 20.90 -12.94 -9.58
C LEU A 58 21.37 -11.71 -8.81
N SER A 59 21.73 -10.64 -9.54
CA SER A 59 22.19 -9.39 -8.96
C SER A 59 21.54 -8.21 -9.68
N PHE A 60 21.01 -7.23 -8.92
CA PHE A 60 20.35 -6.04 -9.45
C PHE A 60 20.31 -4.95 -8.38
N GLN A 61 19.97 -3.73 -8.80
CA GLN A 61 19.69 -2.63 -7.88
C GLN A 61 18.18 -2.57 -7.62
N ALA A 62 17.77 -2.80 -6.37
CA ALA A 62 16.39 -2.55 -5.93
C ALA A 62 16.23 -1.05 -5.62
N PRO A 63 15.27 -0.36 -6.26
CA PRO A 63 15.02 1.05 -5.99
C PRO A 63 14.43 1.26 -4.58
N ALA A 64 14.43 2.51 -4.10
CA ALA A 64 13.74 2.88 -2.88
C ALA A 64 12.23 2.94 -3.15
N GLU A 65 11.53 1.89 -2.83
CA GLU A 65 10.07 1.77 -2.97
C GLU A 65 9.54 0.66 -2.05
N GLN A 66 8.24 0.45 -2.01
CA GLN A 66 7.64 -0.63 -1.22
C GLN A 66 8.16 -0.69 0.22
N ASN A 67 8.27 0.48 0.87
CA ASN A 67 8.67 0.63 2.27
C ASN A 67 10.11 0.16 2.60
N HIS A 68 11.03 0.23 1.64
CA HIS A 68 12.46 0.00 1.87
C HIS A 68 13.34 1.04 1.19
N TYR A 69 14.56 1.19 1.69
CA TYR A 69 15.58 2.02 1.04
C TYR A 69 16.17 1.32 -0.19
N ALA A 70 16.69 2.11 -1.13
CA ALA A 70 17.42 1.57 -2.27
C ALA A 70 18.57 0.66 -1.79
N THR A 71 18.65 -0.55 -2.35
CA THR A 71 19.67 -1.52 -1.95
C THR A 71 20.14 -2.35 -3.13
N ALA A 72 21.40 -2.79 -3.07
CA ALA A 72 21.96 -3.73 -4.05
C ALA A 72 21.66 -5.16 -3.60
N VAL A 73 20.98 -5.92 -4.45
CA VAL A 73 20.82 -7.37 -4.31
C VAL A 73 21.97 -8.04 -5.04
N THR A 74 22.67 -8.97 -4.38
CA THR A 74 23.79 -9.71 -4.94
C THR A 74 23.64 -11.20 -4.65
N ASP A 75 24.04 -12.02 -5.63
CA ASP A 75 24.17 -13.48 -5.51
C ASP A 75 22.90 -14.19 -5.00
N LEU A 76 21.71 -13.67 -5.36
CA LEU A 76 20.45 -14.30 -4.99
C LEU A 76 20.27 -15.63 -5.75
N ASN A 77 20.09 -16.71 -4.96
CA ASN A 77 19.65 -18.00 -5.46
C ASN A 77 18.23 -18.26 -4.96
N ALA A 78 17.31 -18.50 -5.89
CA ALA A 78 15.89 -18.67 -5.57
C ALA A 78 15.16 -19.57 -6.57
N CYS A 79 14.08 -20.16 -6.11
CA CYS A 79 13.09 -20.84 -6.96
C CYS A 79 11.89 -19.92 -7.14
N GLU A 80 11.56 -19.59 -8.37
CA GLU A 80 10.32 -18.91 -8.74
C GLU A 80 9.28 -19.95 -9.12
N VAL A 81 8.09 -19.87 -8.52
CA VAL A 81 6.95 -20.74 -8.79
C VAL A 81 5.79 -19.88 -9.27
N ILE A 82 5.26 -20.19 -10.45
CA ILE A 82 4.10 -19.52 -11.03
C ILE A 82 2.94 -20.51 -11.03
N ILE A 83 1.87 -20.17 -10.32
CA ILE A 83 0.67 -20.98 -10.19
C ILE A 83 -0.43 -20.29 -10.98
N THR A 84 -1.00 -21.00 -11.96
CA THR A 84 -2.18 -20.56 -12.70
C THR A 84 -3.39 -21.32 -12.19
N TYR A 85 -4.44 -20.61 -11.81
CA TYR A 85 -5.67 -21.20 -11.29
C TYR A 85 -6.92 -20.43 -11.75
N THR A 86 -8.07 -21.00 -11.50
CA THR A 86 -9.39 -20.42 -11.78
C THR A 86 -10.36 -20.75 -10.66
N HIS A 87 -11.43 -19.97 -10.52
CA HIS A 87 -12.57 -20.32 -9.69
C HIS A 87 -13.63 -20.99 -10.58
N PRO A 88 -14.00 -22.26 -10.30
CA PRO A 88 -14.93 -22.99 -11.15
C PRO A 88 -16.27 -22.26 -11.36
N GLY A 89 -16.58 -21.92 -12.60
CA GLY A 89 -17.79 -21.18 -12.98
C GLY A 89 -17.65 -19.68 -13.07
N SER A 90 -16.50 -19.10 -12.69
CA SER A 90 -16.24 -17.64 -12.73
C SER A 90 -15.64 -17.18 -14.06
N ASN A 91 -15.00 -18.09 -14.82
CA ASN A 91 -14.31 -17.79 -16.07
C ASN A 91 -13.16 -16.79 -15.93
N ASP A 92 -12.53 -16.78 -14.77
CA ASP A 92 -11.30 -16.07 -14.43
C ASP A 92 -10.08 -16.93 -14.76
N THR A 93 -8.91 -16.30 -14.78
CA THR A 93 -7.61 -16.99 -14.84
C THR A 93 -6.61 -16.12 -14.10
N ILE A 94 -6.14 -16.61 -12.97
CA ILE A 94 -5.31 -15.84 -12.03
C ILE A 94 -3.93 -16.47 -11.97
N HIS A 95 -2.89 -15.63 -11.89
CA HIS A 95 -1.52 -16.06 -11.68
C HIS A 95 -1.02 -15.57 -10.32
N THR A 96 -0.54 -16.51 -9.53
CA THR A 96 0.21 -16.21 -8.29
C THR A 96 1.67 -16.58 -8.48
N VAL A 97 2.56 -15.64 -8.19
CA VAL A 97 4.01 -15.80 -8.29
C VAL A 97 4.60 -15.89 -6.90
N VAL A 98 5.35 -16.96 -6.62
CA VAL A 98 6.03 -17.18 -5.33
C VAL A 98 7.52 -17.31 -5.57
N TRP A 99 8.34 -16.53 -4.84
CA TRP A 99 9.80 -16.69 -4.82
C TRP A 99 10.24 -17.33 -3.51
N LEU A 100 11.06 -18.35 -3.62
CA LEU A 100 11.57 -19.16 -2.51
C LEU A 100 13.09 -19.00 -2.49
N PRO A 101 13.67 -18.28 -1.52
CA PRO A 101 15.13 -18.24 -1.37
C PRO A 101 15.71 -19.62 -1.09
N SER A 102 17.01 -19.79 -1.26
CA SER A 102 17.67 -21.06 -0.91
C SER A 102 17.44 -21.40 0.58
N PRO A 103 17.40 -22.70 0.94
CA PRO A 103 17.00 -23.12 2.29
C PRO A 103 17.81 -22.52 3.43
N GLU A 104 19.10 -22.30 3.20
CA GLU A 104 20.02 -21.71 4.16
C GLU A 104 19.81 -20.20 4.35
N LYS A 105 19.13 -19.55 3.41
CA LYS A 105 18.80 -18.11 3.47
C LYS A 105 17.41 -17.85 4.04
N TRP A 106 16.50 -18.82 3.94
CA TRP A 106 15.14 -18.61 4.40
C TRP A 106 15.03 -18.40 5.91
N THR A 107 14.48 -17.28 6.32
CA THR A 107 14.34 -16.87 7.72
C THR A 107 13.12 -17.44 8.43
N GLY A 108 12.33 -18.30 7.77
CA GLY A 108 11.05 -18.80 8.30
C GLY A 108 9.89 -17.83 8.10
N ARG A 109 10.07 -16.75 7.33
CA ARG A 109 9.08 -15.72 7.08
C ARG A 109 8.52 -15.77 5.67
N LEU A 110 7.26 -15.31 5.53
CA LEU A 110 6.58 -15.08 4.26
C LEU A 110 6.22 -13.59 4.16
N LEU A 111 6.32 -13.00 2.96
CA LEU A 111 5.93 -11.63 2.65
C LEU A 111 5.01 -11.60 1.44
N GLY A 112 3.75 -11.20 1.63
CA GLY A 112 2.86 -10.80 0.56
C GLY A 112 3.16 -9.37 0.14
N ALA A 113 3.20 -9.11 -1.16
CA ALA A 113 3.50 -7.80 -1.72
C ALA A 113 2.32 -7.26 -2.53
N GLY A 114 1.87 -6.04 -2.17
CA GLY A 114 0.74 -5.37 -2.78
C GLY A 114 1.08 -4.60 -4.04
N GLY A 115 0.05 -4.34 -4.85
CA GLY A 115 0.16 -3.63 -6.11
C GLY A 115 -0.03 -2.11 -6.02
N GLY A 116 -0.32 -1.48 -7.16
CA GLY A 116 -0.55 -0.05 -7.27
C GLY A 116 -1.50 0.29 -8.43
N GLY A 117 -2.34 1.29 -8.25
CA GLY A 117 -3.37 1.63 -9.24
C GLY A 117 -4.30 0.46 -9.50
N TRP A 118 -4.39 0.02 -10.75
CA TRP A 118 -5.17 -1.15 -11.14
C TRP A 118 -4.40 -2.48 -10.99
N ALA A 119 -3.09 -2.47 -10.83
CA ALA A 119 -2.34 -3.70 -10.65
C ALA A 119 -2.59 -4.32 -9.28
N ALA A 120 -2.94 -5.61 -9.24
CA ALA A 120 -3.13 -6.35 -8.00
C ALA A 120 -1.81 -6.68 -7.29
N GLY A 121 -0.72 -6.85 -8.02
CA GLY A 121 0.63 -7.10 -7.50
C GLY A 121 1.66 -6.08 -8.00
N PRO A 122 2.84 -6.02 -7.37
CA PRO A 122 3.94 -5.15 -7.76
C PRO A 122 4.69 -5.70 -8.99
N ASP A 123 5.73 -4.99 -9.43
CA ASP A 123 6.70 -5.58 -10.37
C ASP A 123 7.38 -6.81 -9.74
N THR A 124 7.05 -7.97 -10.28
CA THR A 124 7.56 -9.26 -9.79
C THR A 124 9.04 -9.49 -10.08
N ASN A 125 9.67 -8.65 -10.93
CA ASN A 125 11.09 -8.76 -11.27
C ASN A 125 12.02 -8.00 -10.33
N THR A 126 11.50 -7.08 -9.52
CA THR A 126 12.30 -6.29 -8.57
C THR A 126 11.84 -6.49 -7.13
N THR A 127 10.56 -6.32 -6.84
CA THR A 127 10.02 -6.36 -5.47
C THR A 127 10.11 -7.75 -4.84
N LEU A 128 9.68 -8.81 -5.55
CA LEU A 128 9.73 -10.16 -5.00
C LEU A 128 11.16 -10.68 -4.83
N PRO A 129 12.08 -10.54 -5.82
CA PRO A 129 13.47 -10.92 -5.64
C PRO A 129 14.19 -10.14 -4.55
N TRP A 130 13.89 -8.83 -4.38
CA TRP A 130 14.43 -8.06 -3.26
C TRP A 130 14.06 -8.69 -1.92
N ALA A 131 12.79 -8.91 -1.67
CA ALA A 131 12.34 -9.48 -0.40
C ALA A 131 12.83 -10.94 -0.21
N ALA A 132 12.99 -11.71 -1.31
CA ALA A 132 13.62 -13.02 -1.25
C ALA A 132 15.10 -12.93 -0.85
N SER A 133 15.81 -11.87 -1.27
CA SER A 133 17.21 -11.65 -0.84
C SER A 133 17.34 -11.34 0.65
N GLU A 134 16.29 -10.74 1.24
CA GLU A 134 16.17 -10.52 2.69
C GLU A 134 15.74 -11.80 3.47
N GLY A 135 15.57 -12.92 2.76
CA GLY A 135 15.26 -14.23 3.35
C GLY A 135 13.77 -14.51 3.54
N PHE A 136 12.88 -13.78 2.89
CA PHE A 136 11.45 -14.10 2.87
C PHE A 136 11.10 -15.05 1.74
N VAL A 137 10.15 -15.94 1.96
CA VAL A 137 9.29 -16.40 0.86
C VAL A 137 8.42 -15.23 0.46
N THR A 138 8.32 -14.92 -0.82
CA THR A 138 7.56 -13.75 -1.26
C THR A 138 6.46 -14.14 -2.23
N VAL A 139 5.34 -13.42 -2.20
CA VAL A 139 4.20 -13.73 -3.05
C VAL A 139 3.51 -12.48 -3.56
N ALA A 140 3.07 -12.53 -4.81
CA ALA A 140 2.16 -11.57 -5.41
C ALA A 140 1.18 -12.28 -6.36
N THR A 141 0.05 -11.64 -6.63
CA THR A 141 -0.97 -12.09 -7.58
C THR A 141 -1.19 -11.03 -8.66
N ASP A 142 -1.61 -11.43 -9.86
CA ASP A 142 -2.05 -10.52 -10.91
C ASP A 142 -3.55 -10.16 -10.80
N GLY A 143 -4.30 -10.83 -9.92
CA GLY A 143 -5.74 -10.58 -9.75
C GLY A 143 -6.58 -10.96 -10.97
N GLY A 144 -6.05 -11.79 -11.88
CA GLY A 144 -6.72 -12.21 -13.11
C GLY A 144 -6.60 -11.22 -14.27
N HIS A 145 -5.73 -10.21 -14.17
CA HIS A 145 -5.49 -9.21 -15.23
C HIS A 145 -4.04 -8.71 -15.20
N ILE A 146 -3.60 -8.07 -16.28
CA ILE A 146 -2.19 -7.69 -16.44
C ILE A 146 -1.98 -6.23 -16.06
N GLY A 147 -1.30 -5.99 -14.95
CA GLY A 147 -0.80 -4.68 -14.54
C GLY A 147 -1.90 -3.61 -14.53
N GLN A 148 -1.70 -2.53 -15.29
CA GLN A 148 -2.63 -1.40 -15.38
C GLN A 148 -3.69 -1.56 -16.48
N ASP A 149 -3.76 -2.71 -17.17
CA ASP A 149 -4.79 -2.94 -18.18
C ASP A 149 -6.18 -2.99 -17.51
N ILE A 150 -7.09 -2.17 -18.01
CA ILE A 150 -8.46 -2.06 -17.53
C ILE A 150 -9.48 -2.60 -18.57
N SER A 151 -9.03 -3.23 -19.64
CA SER A 151 -9.91 -3.78 -20.67
C SER A 151 -10.92 -4.80 -20.12
N TRP A 152 -10.61 -5.40 -18.98
CA TRP A 152 -11.44 -6.36 -18.26
C TRP A 152 -12.64 -5.75 -17.54
N SER A 153 -12.62 -4.46 -17.20
CA SER A 153 -13.63 -3.80 -16.33
C SER A 153 -15.08 -4.02 -16.79
N LEU A 154 -15.30 -4.07 -18.09
CA LEU A 154 -16.61 -4.29 -18.69
C LEU A 154 -16.60 -5.54 -19.56
N THR A 155 -17.59 -6.38 -19.35
CA THR A 155 -17.88 -7.52 -20.24
C THR A 155 -18.24 -7.06 -21.66
N ASN A 156 -18.24 -7.97 -22.61
CA ASN A 156 -18.68 -7.67 -24.00
C ASN A 156 -20.12 -7.15 -24.10
N SER A 157 -20.94 -7.32 -23.06
CA SER A 157 -22.30 -6.76 -22.98
C SER A 157 -22.37 -5.38 -22.32
N GLY A 158 -21.24 -4.76 -22.00
CA GLY A 158 -21.16 -3.45 -21.34
C GLY A 158 -21.56 -3.46 -19.85
N LYS A 159 -21.50 -4.63 -19.20
CA LYS A 159 -21.73 -4.76 -17.76
C LYS A 159 -20.39 -4.87 -17.05
N VAL A 160 -20.35 -4.37 -15.82
CA VAL A 160 -19.17 -4.54 -14.93
C VAL A 160 -18.84 -6.02 -14.81
N ASP A 161 -17.57 -6.36 -14.97
CA ASP A 161 -17.06 -7.69 -14.64
C ASP A 161 -16.84 -7.77 -13.13
N TRP A 162 -17.85 -8.28 -12.43
CA TRP A 162 -17.84 -8.40 -10.98
C TRP A 162 -16.83 -9.43 -10.48
N VAL A 163 -16.57 -10.47 -11.27
CA VAL A 163 -15.61 -11.52 -10.89
C VAL A 163 -14.22 -10.92 -10.77
N LEU A 164 -13.74 -10.27 -11.83
CA LEU A 164 -12.40 -9.66 -11.82
C LEU A 164 -12.30 -8.47 -10.87
N LEU A 165 -13.41 -7.75 -10.62
CA LEU A 165 -13.41 -6.70 -9.59
C LEU A 165 -13.28 -7.28 -8.18
N GLU A 166 -13.95 -8.38 -7.86
CA GLU A 166 -13.84 -9.07 -6.57
C GLU A 166 -12.46 -9.72 -6.40
N ASP A 167 -11.88 -10.27 -7.46
CA ASP A 167 -10.51 -10.80 -7.47
C ASP A 167 -9.50 -9.70 -7.16
N LEU A 168 -9.57 -8.56 -7.86
CA LEU A 168 -8.74 -7.38 -7.57
C LEU A 168 -8.96 -6.88 -6.14
N ALA A 169 -10.21 -6.84 -5.68
CA ALA A 169 -10.56 -6.27 -4.39
C ALA A 169 -10.03 -7.10 -3.22
N SER A 170 -10.15 -8.44 -3.27
CA SER A 170 -9.90 -9.26 -2.09
C SER A 170 -9.64 -10.75 -2.34
N ILE A 171 -10.32 -11.41 -3.28
CA ILE A 171 -10.31 -12.88 -3.38
C ILE A 171 -8.91 -13.38 -3.73
N SER A 172 -8.32 -12.85 -4.80
CA SER A 172 -6.98 -13.26 -5.23
C SER A 172 -5.87 -13.01 -4.20
N LEU A 173 -6.10 -12.09 -3.25
CA LEU A 173 -5.14 -11.80 -2.17
C LEU A 173 -5.13 -12.91 -1.11
N ASP A 174 -6.30 -13.43 -0.75
CA ASP A 174 -6.46 -14.56 0.16
C ASP A 174 -5.91 -15.85 -0.46
N ASP A 175 -6.22 -16.07 -1.72
CA ASP A 175 -5.70 -17.20 -2.51
C ASP A 175 -4.18 -17.18 -2.57
N ALA A 176 -3.59 -16.02 -2.88
CA ALA A 176 -2.14 -15.86 -2.96
C ALA A 176 -1.46 -16.19 -1.62
N ALA A 177 -2.03 -15.72 -0.50
CA ALA A 177 -1.52 -16.05 0.84
C ALA A 177 -1.63 -17.56 1.14
N THR A 178 -2.74 -18.17 0.78
CA THR A 178 -3.01 -19.60 0.96
C THR A 178 -2.06 -20.45 0.12
N LEU A 179 -1.93 -20.13 -1.17
CA LEU A 179 -1.01 -20.81 -2.08
C LEU A 179 0.45 -20.66 -1.66
N ALA A 180 0.87 -19.46 -1.26
CA ALA A 180 2.25 -19.23 -0.82
C ALA A 180 2.60 -20.03 0.43
N LYS A 181 1.69 -20.17 1.40
CA LYS A 181 1.88 -21.02 2.58
C LYS A 181 2.00 -22.50 2.20
N ALA A 182 1.17 -22.97 1.26
CA ALA A 182 1.22 -24.34 0.74
C ALA A 182 2.50 -24.62 -0.04
N VAL A 183 2.92 -23.71 -0.92
CA VAL A 183 4.20 -23.77 -1.65
C VAL A 183 5.39 -23.78 -0.69
N THR A 184 5.38 -22.93 0.32
CA THR A 184 6.40 -22.88 1.37
C THR A 184 6.53 -24.23 2.08
N HIS A 185 5.40 -24.80 2.48
CA HIS A 185 5.38 -26.11 3.12
C HIS A 185 5.88 -27.23 2.19
N SER A 186 5.47 -27.22 0.93
CA SER A 186 5.90 -28.21 -0.06
C SER A 186 7.42 -28.15 -0.31
N TYR A 187 8.00 -26.94 -0.34
CA TYR A 187 9.41 -26.73 -0.64
C TYR A 187 10.32 -26.98 0.57
N TYR A 188 10.00 -26.41 1.75
CA TYR A 188 10.87 -26.50 2.94
C TYR A 188 10.47 -27.59 3.94
N GLY A 189 9.35 -28.30 3.70
CA GLY A 189 8.81 -29.31 4.64
C GLY A 189 8.18 -28.71 5.90
N LYS A 190 8.02 -27.40 5.97
CA LYS A 190 7.37 -26.68 7.09
C LYS A 190 6.71 -25.38 6.61
N ALA A 191 5.65 -24.98 7.28
CA ALA A 191 4.98 -23.72 7.05
C ALA A 191 5.86 -22.53 7.50
N PRO A 192 5.60 -21.30 7.00
CA PRO A 192 6.24 -20.11 7.55
C PRO A 192 5.88 -19.95 9.04
N SER A 193 6.84 -19.47 9.84
CA SER A 193 6.63 -19.18 11.26
C SER A 193 5.85 -17.88 11.45
N TYR A 194 6.06 -16.92 10.55
CA TYR A 194 5.37 -15.63 10.49
C TYR A 194 5.10 -15.23 9.05
N SER A 195 3.98 -14.56 8.85
CA SER A 195 3.54 -14.05 7.57
C SER A 195 3.30 -12.55 7.65
N TYR A 196 3.85 -11.80 6.70
CA TYR A 196 3.77 -10.35 6.62
C TYR A 196 3.14 -9.90 5.32
N TRP A 197 2.48 -8.75 5.34
CA TRP A 197 2.06 -8.02 4.16
C TRP A 197 2.83 -6.70 4.06
N ASN A 198 3.19 -6.30 2.85
CA ASN A 198 3.83 -5.03 2.56
C ASN A 198 3.24 -4.40 1.30
N GLY A 199 2.76 -3.16 1.40
CA GLY A 199 2.21 -2.44 0.26
C GLY A 199 2.00 -0.96 0.50
N CYS A 200 1.97 -0.21 -0.58
CA CYS A 200 1.65 1.21 -0.59
C CYS A 200 0.49 1.47 -1.56
N SER A 201 -0.27 2.57 -1.38
CA SER A 201 -1.35 2.95 -2.29
C SER A 201 -2.45 1.89 -2.34
N GLN A 202 -2.76 1.35 -3.53
CA GLN A 202 -3.60 0.16 -3.68
C GLN A 202 -3.08 -1.00 -2.82
N GLY A 203 -1.76 -1.22 -2.76
CA GLY A 203 -1.14 -2.24 -1.91
C GLY A 203 -1.36 -1.99 -0.41
N GLY A 204 -1.41 -0.73 0.00
CA GLY A 204 -1.83 -0.33 1.34
C GLY A 204 -3.31 -0.68 1.60
N ARG A 205 -4.22 -0.33 0.67
CA ARG A 205 -5.64 -0.73 0.73
C ARG A 205 -5.78 -2.25 0.86
N GLN A 206 -5.04 -3.01 0.06
CA GLN A 206 -5.03 -4.47 0.13
C GLN A 206 -4.63 -4.99 1.52
N GLY A 207 -3.63 -4.36 2.15
CA GLY A 207 -3.26 -4.67 3.54
C GLY A 207 -4.42 -4.47 4.52
N TYR A 208 -5.15 -3.35 4.41
CA TYR A 208 -6.36 -3.11 5.20
C TYR A 208 -7.46 -4.13 4.90
N MET A 209 -7.65 -4.50 3.63
CA MET A 209 -8.60 -5.54 3.24
C MET A 209 -8.25 -6.88 3.90
N MET A 210 -6.97 -7.27 3.92
CA MET A 210 -6.51 -8.49 4.57
C MET A 210 -6.78 -8.46 6.09
N ALA A 211 -6.52 -7.33 6.75
CA ALA A 211 -6.83 -7.19 8.18
C ALA A 211 -8.33 -7.31 8.48
N GLN A 212 -9.19 -6.74 7.63
CA GLN A 212 -10.63 -6.65 7.83
C GLN A 212 -11.34 -7.97 7.46
N LYS A 213 -11.01 -8.55 6.29
CA LYS A 213 -11.75 -9.69 5.71
C LYS A 213 -11.07 -11.04 5.95
N TYR A 214 -9.73 -11.07 6.00
CA TYR A 214 -8.93 -12.30 6.14
C TYR A 214 -7.92 -12.21 7.31
N PRO A 215 -8.39 -11.99 8.54
CA PRO A 215 -7.57 -11.59 9.68
C PRO A 215 -6.53 -12.64 10.13
N ASN A 216 -6.61 -13.87 9.64
CA ASN A 216 -5.69 -14.95 9.98
C ASN A 216 -4.57 -15.17 8.94
N GLN A 217 -4.54 -14.38 7.86
CA GLN A 217 -3.56 -14.60 6.79
C GLN A 217 -2.18 -14.03 7.12
N TYR A 218 -2.12 -12.90 7.81
CA TYR A 218 -0.88 -12.21 8.12
C TYR A 218 -0.76 -11.84 9.59
N ASP A 219 0.41 -12.08 10.18
CA ASP A 219 0.74 -11.69 11.55
C ASP A 219 1.09 -10.19 11.65
N GLY A 220 1.63 -9.63 10.59
CA GLY A 220 1.97 -8.22 10.48
C GLY A 220 1.63 -7.63 9.12
N ILE A 221 1.08 -6.41 9.11
CA ILE A 221 0.73 -5.67 7.90
C ILE A 221 1.41 -4.31 7.94
N LEU A 222 2.22 -4.00 6.91
CA LEU A 222 2.76 -2.66 6.65
C LEU A 222 1.99 -2.06 5.48
N ALA A 223 1.24 -1.00 5.76
CA ALA A 223 0.38 -0.32 4.81
C ALA A 223 0.72 1.17 4.72
N ALA A 224 1.39 1.58 3.64
CA ALA A 224 1.77 2.96 3.39
C ALA A 224 0.75 3.68 2.50
N ALA A 225 0.54 4.97 2.74
CA ALA A 225 -0.33 5.84 1.93
C ALA A 225 -1.56 5.10 1.38
N PRO A 226 -2.37 4.45 2.25
CA PRO A 226 -3.34 3.45 1.83
C PRO A 226 -4.56 4.06 1.16
N ALA A 227 -5.01 3.48 0.03
CA ALA A 227 -6.23 3.85 -0.67
C ALA A 227 -7.49 3.28 0.02
N ILE A 228 -7.70 3.59 1.31
CA ILE A 228 -8.70 2.96 2.18
C ILE A 228 -10.12 3.13 1.66
N TYR A 229 -10.55 4.35 1.46
CA TYR A 229 -11.89 4.74 1.00
C TYR A 229 -11.90 4.79 -0.53
N TRP A 230 -11.82 3.63 -1.18
CA TRP A 230 -11.61 3.54 -2.63
C TRP A 230 -12.55 4.42 -3.44
N ASN A 231 -13.84 4.39 -3.12
CA ASN A 231 -14.84 5.08 -3.92
C ASN A 231 -14.71 6.60 -3.82
N GLU A 232 -14.63 7.11 -2.61
CA GLU A 232 -14.44 8.52 -2.30
C GLU A 232 -13.11 9.02 -2.84
N LEU A 233 -12.06 8.20 -2.67
CA LEU A 233 -10.74 8.50 -3.18
C LEU A 233 -10.71 8.61 -4.69
N MET A 234 -11.30 7.67 -5.43
CA MET A 234 -11.32 7.74 -6.90
C MET A 234 -12.01 9.00 -7.39
N MET A 235 -13.07 9.42 -6.72
CA MET A 235 -13.75 10.67 -7.04
C MET A 235 -12.87 11.88 -6.68
N GLN A 236 -12.23 11.88 -5.51
CA GLN A 236 -11.32 12.97 -5.09
C GLN A 236 -10.12 13.10 -6.05
N LEU A 237 -9.53 12.00 -6.50
CA LEU A 237 -8.43 12.02 -7.48
C LEU A 237 -8.85 12.66 -8.82
N PHE A 238 -10.12 12.61 -9.15
CA PHE A 238 -10.66 13.24 -10.37
C PHE A 238 -11.13 14.68 -10.15
N TRP A 239 -11.31 15.11 -8.90
CA TRP A 239 -11.81 16.45 -8.55
C TRP A 239 -11.04 17.60 -9.20
N PRO A 240 -9.69 17.62 -9.28
CA PRO A 240 -8.96 18.69 -9.95
C PRO A 240 -9.36 18.88 -11.41
N GLN A 241 -9.67 17.80 -12.13
CA GLN A 241 -10.14 17.90 -13.52
C GLN A 241 -11.54 18.53 -13.60
N VAL A 242 -12.44 18.18 -12.68
CA VAL A 242 -13.79 18.80 -12.61
C VAL A 242 -13.68 20.30 -12.34
N VAL A 243 -12.84 20.68 -11.38
CA VAL A 243 -12.56 22.10 -11.09
C VAL A 243 -12.02 22.82 -12.32
N MET A 244 -11.07 22.22 -13.03
CA MET A 244 -10.48 22.82 -14.23
C MET A 244 -11.46 22.89 -15.40
N ASN A 245 -12.34 21.92 -15.58
CA ASN A 245 -13.39 21.95 -16.61
C ASN A 245 -14.26 23.22 -16.52
N GLU A 246 -14.52 23.70 -15.30
CA GLU A 246 -15.37 24.89 -15.09
C GLU A 246 -14.58 26.19 -14.96
N ASN A 247 -13.29 26.15 -14.59
CA ASN A 247 -12.54 27.35 -14.22
C ASN A 247 -11.30 27.63 -15.09
N GLY A 248 -11.04 26.75 -16.08
CA GLY A 248 -9.89 26.84 -16.99
C GLY A 248 -8.73 25.95 -16.57
N PHE A 249 -7.78 25.81 -17.48
CA PHE A 249 -6.68 24.85 -17.40
C PHE A 249 -5.32 25.57 -17.24
N PRO A 250 -4.87 25.84 -16.00
CA PRO A 250 -3.52 26.37 -15.77
C PRO A 250 -2.45 25.40 -16.31
N THR A 251 -1.32 25.93 -16.69
CA THR A 251 -0.17 25.12 -17.12
C THR A 251 0.54 24.47 -15.92
N PRO A 252 1.28 23.35 -16.11
CA PRO A 252 2.09 22.79 -15.04
C PRO A 252 3.06 23.79 -14.43
N GLN A 253 3.65 24.69 -15.25
CA GLN A 253 4.61 25.71 -14.82
C GLN A 253 3.93 26.79 -13.93
N GLU A 254 2.67 27.11 -14.18
CA GLU A 254 1.92 28.02 -13.32
C GLU A 254 1.67 27.40 -11.94
N PHE A 255 1.34 26.11 -11.87
CA PHE A 255 1.20 25.38 -10.62
C PHE A 255 2.53 25.28 -9.86
N GLU A 256 3.64 24.99 -10.54
CA GLU A 256 4.98 24.99 -9.92
C GLU A 256 5.31 26.36 -9.31
N ALA A 257 5.05 27.44 -10.03
CA ALA A 257 5.26 28.81 -9.53
C ALA A 257 4.37 29.15 -8.34
N LEU A 258 3.13 28.64 -8.31
CA LEU A 258 2.27 28.78 -7.15
C LEU A 258 2.79 28.00 -5.93
N ASN A 259 3.34 26.81 -6.12
CA ASN A 259 3.94 26.03 -5.03
C ASN A 259 5.19 26.73 -4.44
N VAL A 260 5.94 27.53 -5.23
CA VAL A 260 6.98 28.42 -4.68
C VAL A 260 6.38 29.45 -3.74
N ALA A 261 5.24 30.06 -4.11
CA ALA A 261 4.55 31.01 -3.24
C ALA A 261 4.02 30.36 -1.94
N VAL A 262 3.59 29.09 -2.01
CA VAL A 262 3.20 28.33 -0.84
C VAL A 262 4.38 28.08 0.09
N ALA A 263 5.53 27.62 -0.46
CA ALA A 263 6.73 27.39 0.33
C ALA A 263 7.20 28.69 1.02
N GLU A 264 7.27 29.83 0.30
CA GLU A 264 7.60 31.13 0.90
C GLU A 264 6.67 31.54 2.04
N ALA A 265 5.40 31.09 2.01
CA ALA A 265 4.41 31.47 3.03
C ALA A 265 4.37 30.48 4.22
N CYS A 266 4.66 29.21 4.00
CA CYS A 266 4.35 28.16 4.98
C CYS A 266 5.56 27.37 5.48
N ASP A 267 6.68 27.33 4.72
CA ASP A 267 7.87 26.57 5.11
C ASP A 267 8.41 27.02 6.48
N GLY A 268 8.56 28.32 6.70
CA GLY A 268 9.07 28.85 7.96
C GLY A 268 8.11 28.82 9.17
N LEU A 269 6.88 28.31 9.03
CA LEU A 269 5.89 28.28 10.14
C LEU A 269 6.30 27.30 11.25
N ASP A 270 7.02 26.25 10.92
CA ASP A 270 7.55 25.27 11.87
C ASP A 270 8.89 25.69 12.49
N GLY A 271 9.48 26.81 12.06
CA GLY A 271 10.75 27.36 12.53
C GLY A 271 11.97 26.94 11.71
N LEU A 272 11.77 26.25 10.58
CA LEU A 272 12.79 25.92 9.58
C LEU A 272 12.40 26.50 8.22
N GLU A 273 13.41 26.83 7.40
CA GLU A 273 13.22 27.19 5.99
C GLU A 273 14.04 26.19 5.16
N ASP A 274 13.52 24.97 4.99
CA ASP A 274 14.24 23.84 4.38
C ASP A 274 13.47 23.19 3.23
N GLY A 275 12.34 23.76 2.84
CA GLY A 275 11.45 23.28 1.78
C GLY A 275 10.47 22.19 2.24
N ILE A 276 10.40 21.92 3.54
CA ILE A 276 9.50 20.90 4.12
C ILE A 276 8.49 21.57 5.07
N ILE A 277 7.23 21.48 4.74
CA ILE A 277 6.14 21.93 5.63
C ILE A 277 5.83 20.79 6.60
N LEU A 278 6.28 20.88 7.87
CA LEU A 278 6.08 19.84 8.87
C LEU A 278 4.60 19.65 9.25
N ALA A 279 3.86 20.76 9.28
CA ALA A 279 2.46 20.81 9.71
C ALA A 279 1.60 21.52 8.65
N PRO A 280 1.30 20.87 7.51
CA PRO A 280 0.54 21.51 6.42
C PRO A 280 -0.85 21.98 6.85
N GLN A 281 -1.44 21.40 7.88
CA GLN A 281 -2.71 21.85 8.49
C GLN A 281 -2.62 23.24 9.14
N GLU A 282 -1.42 23.73 9.47
CA GLU A 282 -1.18 25.08 10.01
C GLU A 282 -0.98 26.12 8.90
N CYS A 283 -0.78 25.67 7.64
CA CYS A 283 -0.62 26.53 6.49
C CYS A 283 -1.98 27.09 6.03
N THR A 284 -2.24 28.36 6.32
CA THR A 284 -3.50 29.04 5.94
C THR A 284 -3.35 29.87 4.68
N PHE A 285 -2.48 29.47 3.75
CA PHE A 285 -2.21 30.20 2.53
C PHE A 285 -3.45 30.32 1.64
N ASP A 286 -3.85 31.57 1.32
CA ASP A 286 -4.90 31.84 0.31
C ASP A 286 -4.25 32.30 -1.01
N PRO A 287 -4.33 31.50 -2.10
CA PRO A 287 -3.71 31.82 -3.38
C PRO A 287 -4.23 33.12 -4.00
N MET A 288 -5.41 33.59 -3.58
CA MET A 288 -5.95 34.86 -4.05
C MET A 288 -5.12 36.07 -3.59
N THR A 289 -4.34 35.96 -2.52
CA THR A 289 -3.49 37.04 -1.98
C THR A 289 -2.23 37.29 -2.82
N VAL A 290 -1.89 36.37 -3.70
CA VAL A 290 -0.70 36.45 -4.56
C VAL A 290 -1.05 36.69 -6.04
N VAL A 291 -2.32 36.90 -6.37
CA VAL A 291 -2.74 37.25 -7.74
C VAL A 291 -2.00 38.50 -8.23
N GLY A 292 -1.43 38.43 -9.42
CA GLY A 292 -0.63 39.48 -10.04
C GLY A 292 0.84 39.50 -9.62
N LYS A 293 1.26 38.73 -8.61
CA LYS A 293 2.67 38.55 -8.26
C LYS A 293 3.35 37.57 -9.21
N GLN A 294 4.69 37.68 -9.28
CA GLN A 294 5.50 36.82 -10.13
C GLN A 294 6.41 35.93 -9.28
N TYR A 295 6.50 34.67 -9.68
CA TYR A 295 7.37 33.65 -9.08
C TYR A 295 8.16 32.93 -10.16
N ILE A 296 9.34 32.44 -9.81
CA ILE A 296 10.18 31.69 -10.75
C ILE A 296 9.73 30.24 -10.73
N CYS A 297 9.35 29.74 -11.91
CA CYS A 297 9.04 28.32 -12.08
C CYS A 297 10.34 27.50 -11.98
N PRO A 298 10.42 26.52 -11.04
CA PRO A 298 11.65 25.73 -10.82
C PRO A 298 12.12 24.95 -12.05
N SER A 299 11.20 24.33 -12.78
CA SER A 299 11.55 23.46 -13.92
C SER A 299 12.04 24.22 -15.15
N THR A 300 11.59 25.46 -15.37
CA THR A 300 11.92 26.25 -16.56
C THR A 300 12.78 27.47 -16.28
N ASN A 301 12.95 27.87 -15.02
CA ASN A 301 13.60 29.12 -14.59
C ASN A 301 12.96 30.38 -15.21
N GLN A 302 11.68 30.32 -15.57
CA GLN A 302 10.91 31.42 -16.11
C GLN A 302 10.07 32.10 -15.05
N SER A 303 9.90 33.43 -15.17
CA SER A 303 8.97 34.17 -14.30
C SER A 303 7.54 33.95 -14.75
N MET A 304 6.73 33.40 -13.86
CA MET A 304 5.31 33.13 -14.06
C MET A 304 4.48 34.11 -13.21
N THR A 305 3.43 34.67 -13.79
CA THR A 305 2.49 35.53 -13.05
C THR A 305 1.35 34.69 -12.53
N ILE A 306 1.07 34.74 -11.23
CA ILE A 306 -0.10 34.10 -10.66
C ILE A 306 -1.38 34.77 -11.17
N THR A 307 -2.10 34.06 -12.02
CA THR A 307 -3.37 34.55 -12.59
C THR A 307 -4.52 34.32 -11.65
N ASN A 308 -5.62 35.09 -11.84
CA ASN A 308 -6.85 34.87 -11.06
C ASN A 308 -7.45 33.48 -11.33
N SER A 309 -7.35 32.95 -12.55
CA SER A 309 -7.80 31.60 -12.89
C SER A 309 -6.99 30.53 -12.15
N LEU A 310 -5.67 30.59 -12.17
CA LEU A 310 -4.79 29.69 -11.42
C LEU A 310 -5.13 29.71 -9.93
N ALA A 311 -5.20 30.90 -9.33
CA ALA A 311 -5.48 31.05 -7.90
C ALA A 311 -6.85 30.46 -7.53
N LYS A 312 -7.87 30.69 -8.36
CA LYS A 312 -9.21 30.14 -8.17
C LYS A 312 -9.22 28.61 -8.26
N VAL A 313 -8.57 28.06 -9.30
CA VAL A 313 -8.46 26.60 -9.48
C VAL A 313 -7.74 25.96 -8.30
N ALA A 314 -6.59 26.47 -7.89
CA ALA A 314 -5.85 25.94 -6.75
C ALA A 314 -6.66 26.01 -5.44
N LYS A 315 -7.35 27.13 -5.19
CA LYS A 315 -8.21 27.29 -4.01
C LYS A 315 -9.30 26.25 -3.95
N LEU A 316 -9.99 25.99 -5.07
CA LEU A 316 -11.07 25.00 -5.15
C LEU A 316 -10.54 23.56 -5.00
N ILE A 317 -9.35 23.26 -5.52
CA ILE A 317 -8.70 21.96 -5.33
C ILE A 317 -8.37 21.74 -3.86
N TRP A 318 -7.79 22.72 -3.17
CA TRP A 318 -7.45 22.64 -1.75
C TRP A 318 -8.64 22.69 -0.80
N GLN A 319 -9.82 23.08 -1.26
CA GLN A 319 -11.06 22.95 -0.48
C GLN A 319 -11.58 21.50 -0.43
N GLY A 320 -11.08 20.64 -1.31
CA GLY A 320 -11.56 19.27 -1.45
C GLY A 320 -12.79 19.14 -2.33
N ALA A 321 -13.25 17.91 -2.50
CA ALA A 321 -14.47 17.64 -3.24
C ALA A 321 -15.68 18.16 -2.46
N THR A 322 -16.54 18.95 -3.13
CA THR A 322 -17.74 19.55 -2.53
C THR A 322 -18.96 19.39 -3.44
N THR A 323 -20.15 19.52 -2.84
CA THR A 323 -21.40 19.70 -3.59
C THR A 323 -21.41 21.07 -4.29
N PRO A 324 -22.34 21.34 -5.22
CA PRO A 324 -22.53 22.69 -5.80
C PRO A 324 -22.82 23.78 -4.76
N GLU A 325 -23.41 23.42 -3.64
CA GLU A 325 -23.72 24.32 -2.51
C GLU A 325 -22.50 24.57 -1.62
N GLY A 326 -21.39 23.77 -1.79
CA GLY A 326 -20.16 23.88 -1.03
C GLY A 326 -20.09 22.97 0.19
N ASP A 327 -21.01 22.01 0.32
CA ASP A 327 -20.96 21.02 1.39
C ASP A 327 -19.83 20.00 1.12
N PHE A 328 -19.15 19.59 2.17
CA PHE A 328 -18.03 18.66 2.11
C PHE A 328 -18.44 17.27 1.58
N LEU A 329 -17.69 16.78 0.60
CA LEU A 329 -17.78 15.40 0.11
C LEU A 329 -16.56 14.57 0.51
N TRP A 330 -15.33 15.09 0.27
CA TRP A 330 -14.11 14.36 0.62
C TRP A 330 -12.88 15.27 0.78
N TYR A 331 -11.88 14.77 1.51
CA TYR A 331 -10.64 15.45 1.87
C TYR A 331 -9.80 15.85 0.66
N PRO A 332 -9.18 17.05 0.66
CA PRO A 332 -8.18 17.44 -0.33
C PRO A 332 -6.82 16.85 -0.04
N GLY A 333 -5.90 16.94 -1.02
CA GLY A 333 -4.47 16.90 -0.73
C GLY A 333 -4.01 18.13 0.05
N ASN A 334 -2.93 18.01 0.80
CA ASN A 334 -2.41 19.09 1.63
C ASN A 334 -1.89 20.28 0.80
N ILE A 335 -2.01 21.50 1.37
CA ILE A 335 -1.36 22.68 0.81
C ILE A 335 0.15 22.45 0.81
N GLY A 336 0.80 22.70 -0.34
CA GLY A 336 2.22 22.41 -0.56
C GLY A 336 2.51 21.09 -1.24
N ALA A 337 1.56 20.14 -1.27
CA ALA A 337 1.67 18.97 -2.14
C ALA A 337 1.66 19.38 -3.63
N SER A 338 2.32 18.58 -4.47
CA SER A 338 2.37 18.84 -5.90
C SER A 338 1.01 18.72 -6.57
N PHE A 339 0.70 19.58 -7.52
CA PHE A 339 -0.47 19.43 -8.40
C PHE A 339 -0.24 18.40 -9.53
N ALA A 340 1.01 17.93 -9.70
CA ALA A 340 1.37 17.00 -10.77
C ALA A 340 0.58 15.70 -10.67
N GLY A 341 0.16 15.17 -11.82
CA GLY A 341 -0.64 13.96 -11.92
C GLY A 341 -2.14 14.23 -11.87
N LEU A 342 -2.67 14.93 -10.88
CA LEU A 342 -4.11 15.14 -10.73
C LEU A 342 -4.63 16.37 -11.49
N ALA A 343 -3.91 17.51 -11.43
CA ALA A 343 -4.24 18.72 -12.17
C ALA A 343 -3.38 18.85 -13.46
N SER A 344 -3.10 17.73 -14.11
CA SER A 344 -2.30 17.71 -15.33
C SER A 344 -3.01 18.34 -16.50
N THR A 345 -2.27 19.12 -17.30
CA THR A 345 -2.74 19.77 -18.52
C THR A 345 -1.75 19.62 -19.66
N THR A 346 -2.24 19.65 -20.87
CA THR A 346 -1.42 19.76 -22.08
C THR A 346 -1.83 21.00 -22.87
N CYS A 347 -0.84 21.73 -23.37
CA CYS A 347 -1.08 23.00 -24.04
C CYS A 347 -0.60 22.96 -25.50
N SER A 348 -1.41 23.48 -26.39
CA SER A 348 -1.06 23.69 -27.80
C SER A 348 -0.05 24.84 -27.94
N LYS A 349 0.56 24.97 -29.14
CA LYS A 349 1.46 26.09 -29.47
C LYS A 349 0.81 27.48 -29.34
N ASN A 350 -0.51 27.56 -29.33
CA ASN A 350 -1.27 28.79 -29.18
C ASN A 350 -1.69 29.05 -27.72
N ASN A 351 -1.07 28.36 -26.74
CA ASN A 351 -1.38 28.44 -25.31
C ASN A 351 -2.83 28.07 -24.98
N THR A 352 -3.50 27.25 -25.80
CA THR A 352 -4.77 26.65 -25.43
C THR A 352 -4.51 25.35 -24.74
N CYS A 353 -4.86 25.25 -23.47
CA CYS A 353 -4.63 24.08 -22.64
C CYS A 353 -5.91 23.27 -22.45
N VAL A 354 -5.77 21.97 -22.30
CA VAL A 354 -6.84 21.01 -21.97
C VAL A 354 -6.38 20.13 -20.82
N GLY A 355 -7.31 19.61 -20.04
CA GLY A 355 -7.00 18.67 -18.97
C GLY A 355 -6.47 17.33 -19.50
N VAL A 356 -5.60 16.71 -18.72
CA VAL A 356 -5.10 15.34 -18.91
C VAL A 356 -5.42 14.58 -17.64
N PRO A 357 -6.60 13.95 -17.57
CA PRO A 357 -7.01 13.22 -16.37
C PRO A 357 -6.04 12.08 -16.01
N PHE A 358 -5.86 11.85 -14.72
CA PHE A 358 -5.19 10.66 -14.23
C PHE A 358 -6.03 9.42 -14.61
N ALA A 359 -5.39 8.44 -15.25
CA ALA A 359 -6.11 7.31 -15.87
C ALA A 359 -6.87 6.45 -14.86
N VAL A 360 -6.35 6.25 -13.64
CA VAL A 360 -6.97 5.36 -12.64
C VAL A 360 -8.36 5.86 -12.22
N PRO A 361 -8.55 7.11 -11.71
CA PRO A 361 -9.88 7.61 -11.39
C PRO A 361 -10.75 7.83 -12.64
N GLN A 362 -10.16 8.20 -13.78
CA GLN A 362 -10.91 8.36 -15.01
C GLN A 362 -11.59 7.06 -15.41
N THR A 363 -10.85 5.96 -15.46
CA THR A 363 -11.40 4.65 -15.82
C THR A 363 -12.36 4.11 -14.74
N TRP A 364 -12.12 4.40 -13.46
CA TRP A 364 -13.12 4.12 -12.43
C TRP A 364 -14.47 4.76 -12.75
N ILE A 365 -14.45 6.05 -13.08
CA ILE A 365 -15.65 6.81 -13.38
C ILE A 365 -16.32 6.31 -14.66
N THR A 366 -15.56 6.17 -15.76
CA THR A 366 -16.14 5.81 -17.07
C THR A 366 -16.62 4.37 -17.12
N ASP A 367 -15.83 3.42 -16.61
CA ASP A 367 -16.09 2.00 -16.79
C ASP A 367 -16.99 1.43 -15.68
N PHE A 368 -16.77 1.82 -14.43
CA PHE A 368 -17.53 1.26 -13.31
C PHE A 368 -18.76 2.12 -12.98
N VAL A 369 -18.60 3.43 -12.80
CA VAL A 369 -19.68 4.28 -12.31
C VAL A 369 -20.67 4.61 -13.43
N ILE A 370 -20.20 5.19 -14.54
CA ILE A 370 -21.02 5.56 -15.73
C ILE A 370 -21.31 4.33 -16.58
N ARG A 371 -20.35 3.42 -16.74
CA ARG A 371 -20.37 2.25 -17.63
C ARG A 371 -20.44 2.62 -19.11
N ASP A 372 -19.71 3.69 -19.47
CA ASP A 372 -19.54 4.20 -20.81
C ASP A 372 -18.09 4.66 -21.01
N ARG A 373 -17.27 3.85 -21.69
CA ARG A 373 -15.86 4.14 -21.98
C ARG A 373 -15.65 5.36 -22.86
N GLU A 374 -16.65 5.69 -23.66
CA GLU A 374 -16.60 6.80 -24.60
C GLU A 374 -17.09 8.12 -23.96
N TYR A 375 -17.48 8.10 -22.68
CA TYR A 375 -17.91 9.30 -22.00
C TYR A 375 -16.79 10.35 -21.95
N ASP A 376 -17.07 11.53 -22.50
CA ASP A 376 -16.16 12.67 -22.51
C ASP A 376 -16.14 13.35 -21.12
N THR A 377 -15.14 13.00 -20.32
CA THR A 377 -15.00 13.54 -18.95
C THR A 377 -14.72 15.05 -18.89
N ALA A 378 -14.32 15.68 -20.00
CA ALA A 378 -14.21 17.14 -20.08
C ALA A 378 -15.58 17.87 -19.98
N ARG A 379 -16.67 17.14 -20.11
CA ARG A 379 -18.05 17.67 -19.93
C ARG A 379 -18.55 17.54 -18.49
N MET A 380 -17.78 16.90 -17.61
CA MET A 380 -18.21 16.72 -16.22
C MET A 380 -18.16 18.05 -15.48
N ASN A 381 -19.29 18.44 -14.89
CA ASN A 381 -19.42 19.56 -13.98
C ASN A 381 -19.61 19.07 -12.54
N ILE A 382 -19.57 20.00 -11.57
CA ILE A 382 -19.67 19.68 -10.14
C ILE A 382 -20.97 18.96 -9.80
N THR A 383 -22.11 19.37 -10.36
CA THR A 383 -23.42 18.73 -10.11
C THR A 383 -23.47 17.27 -10.55
N TYR A 384 -22.92 16.96 -11.72
CA TYR A 384 -22.89 15.57 -12.21
C TYR A 384 -21.85 14.75 -11.44
N PHE A 385 -20.72 15.37 -11.08
CA PHE A 385 -19.71 14.75 -10.22
C PHE A 385 -20.28 14.31 -8.88
N GLU A 386 -21.06 15.15 -8.20
CA GLU A 386 -21.72 14.81 -6.93
C GLU A 386 -22.63 13.58 -7.07
N GLN A 387 -23.43 13.51 -8.13
CA GLN A 387 -24.30 12.36 -8.39
C GLN A 387 -23.46 11.07 -8.54
N LEU A 388 -22.36 11.14 -9.31
CA LEU A 388 -21.47 10.00 -9.52
C LEU A 388 -20.72 9.62 -8.23
N PHE A 389 -20.38 10.59 -7.38
CA PHE A 389 -19.76 10.35 -6.07
C PHE A 389 -20.66 9.44 -5.21
N HIS A 390 -21.91 9.81 -5.04
CA HIS A 390 -22.85 9.01 -4.26
C HIS A 390 -23.16 7.67 -4.91
N ASP A 391 -23.24 7.61 -6.24
CA ASP A 391 -23.45 6.38 -6.99
C ASP A 391 -22.27 5.41 -6.84
N ALA A 392 -21.02 5.90 -6.83
CA ALA A 392 -19.82 5.09 -6.64
C ALA A 392 -19.82 4.44 -5.26
N VAL A 393 -20.02 5.22 -4.21
CA VAL A 393 -20.09 4.71 -2.82
C VAL A 393 -21.21 3.68 -2.68
N ALA A 394 -22.43 4.03 -3.10
CA ALA A 394 -23.59 3.15 -2.92
C ALA A 394 -23.48 1.81 -3.64
N ARG A 395 -22.72 1.73 -4.77
CA ARG A 395 -22.64 0.50 -5.57
C ARG A 395 -21.44 -0.37 -5.24
N TYR A 396 -20.31 0.21 -4.84
CA TYR A 396 -19.04 -0.52 -4.82
C TYR A 396 -18.36 -0.60 -3.45
N ASP A 397 -18.83 0.16 -2.45
CA ASP A 397 -18.17 0.19 -1.15
C ASP A 397 -18.10 -1.21 -0.50
N SER A 398 -19.16 -1.99 -0.59
CA SER A 398 -19.19 -3.36 -0.05
C SER A 398 -18.25 -4.34 -0.75
N VAL A 399 -17.71 -4.00 -1.93
CA VAL A 399 -16.83 -4.88 -2.72
C VAL A 399 -15.38 -4.49 -2.54
N ILE A 400 -15.03 -3.24 -2.84
CA ILE A 400 -13.64 -2.76 -2.89
C ILE A 400 -13.31 -1.75 -1.78
N GLY A 401 -14.31 -1.18 -1.12
CA GLY A 401 -14.13 -0.31 0.04
C GLY A 401 -13.43 -1.03 1.19
N THR A 402 -12.60 -0.30 1.92
CA THR A 402 -11.88 -0.79 3.10
C THR A 402 -12.06 0.14 4.31
N ALA A 403 -13.22 0.80 4.36
CA ALA A 403 -13.58 1.76 5.41
C ALA A 403 -14.05 1.08 6.73
N ASN A 404 -14.07 -0.25 6.80
CA ASN A 404 -14.51 -0.95 8.01
C ASN A 404 -13.49 -0.78 9.14
N THR A 405 -13.86 -0.07 10.21
CA THR A 405 -13.03 0.16 11.39
C THR A 405 -13.05 -0.97 12.41
N ASP A 406 -13.83 -2.04 12.15
CA ASP A 406 -13.84 -3.24 12.99
C ASP A 406 -12.66 -4.15 12.66
N LEU A 407 -11.57 -3.97 13.40
CA LEU A 407 -10.36 -4.80 13.34
C LEU A 407 -10.32 -5.88 14.43
N ASP A 408 -11.43 -6.18 15.09
CA ASP A 408 -11.51 -7.13 16.20
C ASP A 408 -11.06 -8.55 15.82
N GLY A 409 -11.37 -9.00 14.60
CA GLY A 409 -10.88 -10.27 14.07
C GLY A 409 -9.36 -10.31 14.02
N PHE A 410 -8.74 -9.29 13.46
CA PHE A 410 -7.29 -9.16 13.32
C PHE A 410 -6.59 -9.03 14.68
N ARG A 411 -7.14 -8.21 15.59
CA ARG A 411 -6.67 -8.09 16.97
C ARG A 411 -6.70 -9.44 17.69
N LYS A 412 -7.80 -10.21 17.60
CA LYS A 412 -7.96 -11.53 18.22
C LYS A 412 -7.02 -12.57 17.63
N ALA A 413 -6.67 -12.46 16.36
CA ALA A 413 -5.65 -13.29 15.71
C ALA A 413 -4.21 -12.94 16.17
N GLY A 414 -4.02 -11.84 16.90
CA GLY A 414 -2.70 -11.36 17.35
C GLY A 414 -2.01 -10.44 16.35
N GLY A 415 -2.68 -10.09 15.25
CA GLY A 415 -2.12 -9.29 14.16
C GLY A 415 -1.68 -7.89 14.57
N LYS A 416 -0.71 -7.33 13.83
CA LYS A 416 -0.17 -5.98 14.01
C LYS A 416 -0.22 -5.23 12.68
N LEU A 417 -0.88 -4.07 12.65
CA LEU A 417 -0.97 -3.19 11.50
C LEU A 417 -0.19 -1.91 11.76
N LEU A 418 0.87 -1.70 11.01
CA LEU A 418 1.65 -0.48 10.98
C LEU A 418 1.32 0.27 9.69
N SER A 419 0.87 1.51 9.81
CA SER A 419 0.55 2.36 8.67
C SER A 419 1.32 3.67 8.76
N TRP A 420 1.69 4.24 7.62
CA TRP A 420 2.23 5.59 7.54
C TRP A 420 1.75 6.30 6.28
N HIS A 421 1.74 7.64 6.29
CA HIS A 421 1.34 8.45 5.16
C HIS A 421 2.23 9.67 5.00
N GLY A 422 2.65 9.95 3.77
CA GLY A 422 3.40 11.16 3.44
C GLY A 422 2.52 12.41 3.46
N LEU A 423 2.93 13.45 4.18
CA LEU A 423 2.12 14.68 4.25
C LEU A 423 2.21 15.55 2.98
N ALA A 424 3.17 15.27 2.08
CA ALA A 424 3.24 15.88 0.75
C ALA A 424 2.65 15.00 -0.36
N ASP A 425 1.87 13.96 0.02
CA ASP A 425 1.24 13.05 -0.93
C ASP A 425 0.33 13.81 -1.90
N GLN A 426 0.73 13.80 -3.18
CA GLN A 426 0.02 14.49 -4.25
C GLN A 426 -1.16 13.70 -4.81
N ALA A 427 -1.32 12.43 -4.40
CA ALA A 427 -2.37 11.56 -4.88
C ALA A 427 -3.44 11.32 -3.80
N ILE A 428 -3.09 10.68 -2.70
CA ILE A 428 -4.03 10.28 -1.66
C ILE A 428 -4.00 11.29 -0.51
N ALA A 429 -5.15 11.84 -0.15
CA ALA A 429 -5.27 12.78 0.96
C ALA A 429 -4.86 12.13 2.29
N PRO A 430 -3.80 12.60 2.98
CA PRO A 430 -3.37 12.04 4.27
C PRO A 430 -4.44 12.12 5.35
N ASP A 431 -5.27 13.17 5.33
CA ASP A 431 -6.37 13.38 6.27
C ASP A 431 -7.41 12.26 6.23
N ALA A 432 -7.59 11.59 5.08
CA ALA A 432 -8.47 10.42 4.99
C ALA A 432 -7.92 9.23 5.81
N THR A 433 -6.59 9.04 5.84
CA THR A 433 -5.96 8.01 6.67
C THR A 433 -6.00 8.38 8.15
N ALA A 434 -5.78 9.66 8.49
CA ALA A 434 -5.92 10.17 9.85
C ALA A 434 -7.37 10.01 10.36
N HIS A 435 -8.36 10.30 9.50
CA HIS A 435 -9.78 10.06 9.81
C HIS A 435 -10.06 8.59 10.13
N TYR A 436 -9.58 7.65 9.32
CA TYR A 436 -9.72 6.23 9.61
C TYR A 436 -9.05 5.84 10.94
N ALA A 437 -7.85 6.37 11.22
CA ALA A 437 -7.15 6.10 12.47
C ALA A 437 -7.94 6.63 13.68
N GLN A 438 -8.56 7.80 13.54
CA GLN A 438 -9.44 8.37 14.56
C GLN A 438 -10.65 7.47 14.81
N GLU A 439 -11.36 7.06 13.76
CA GLU A 439 -12.55 6.19 13.89
C GLU A 439 -12.21 4.83 14.55
N VAL A 440 -11.07 4.23 14.19
CA VAL A 440 -10.59 2.99 14.85
C VAL A 440 -10.31 3.23 16.32
N HIS A 441 -9.67 4.36 16.68
CA HIS A 441 -9.38 4.69 18.06
C HIS A 441 -10.63 5.02 18.88
N GLU A 442 -11.61 5.71 18.29
CA GLU A 442 -12.91 5.99 18.92
C GLU A 442 -13.70 4.70 19.19
N ARG A 443 -13.61 3.72 18.27
CA ARG A 443 -14.22 2.40 18.43
C ARG A 443 -13.51 1.55 19.48
N ASP A 444 -12.17 1.52 19.46
CA ASP A 444 -11.35 0.79 20.44
C ASP A 444 -10.21 1.69 20.97
N PRO A 445 -10.35 2.29 22.15
CA PRO A 445 -9.30 3.13 22.75
C PRO A 445 -7.96 2.41 22.98
N ASN A 446 -7.93 1.07 22.92
CA ASN A 446 -6.70 0.27 23.01
C ASN A 446 -6.17 -0.12 21.60
N SER A 447 -6.68 0.49 20.54
CA SER A 447 -6.28 0.16 19.16
C SER A 447 -4.78 0.25 18.92
N SER A 448 -4.04 1.11 19.64
CA SER A 448 -2.58 1.22 19.56
C SER A 448 -1.81 -0.06 19.94
N ASP A 449 -2.47 -1.05 20.56
CA ASP A 449 -1.89 -2.36 20.84
C ASP A 449 -1.74 -3.22 19.57
N TYR A 450 -2.47 -2.91 18.49
CA TYR A 450 -2.48 -3.68 17.24
C TYR A 450 -2.53 -2.84 15.97
N TYR A 451 -2.85 -1.53 16.04
CA TYR A 451 -2.86 -0.60 14.92
C TYR A 451 -2.09 0.67 15.30
N ARG A 452 -1.08 1.05 14.50
CA ARG A 452 -0.28 2.25 14.68
C ARG A 452 -0.12 3.01 13.38
N TYR A 453 -0.42 4.30 13.42
CA TYR A 453 -0.36 5.20 12.27
C TYR A 453 0.67 6.31 12.52
N PHE A 454 1.45 6.65 11.48
CA PHE A 454 2.51 7.66 11.51
C PHE A 454 2.38 8.59 10.32
N GLU A 455 2.63 9.87 10.53
CA GLU A 455 2.68 10.87 9.48
C GLU A 455 4.14 11.17 9.12
N ALA A 456 4.43 11.26 7.80
CA ALA A 456 5.77 11.48 7.27
C ALA A 456 5.83 12.84 6.55
N PRO A 457 6.23 13.94 7.25
CA PRO A 457 6.29 15.27 6.66
C PRO A 457 7.21 15.32 5.45
N GLY A 458 6.76 16.02 4.39
CA GLY A 458 7.53 16.25 3.17
C GLY A 458 7.79 15.00 2.31
N VAL A 459 7.13 13.87 2.61
CA VAL A 459 7.18 12.66 1.78
C VAL A 459 6.00 12.67 0.80
N ASP A 460 6.29 12.40 -0.47
CA ASP A 460 5.32 12.28 -1.55
C ASP A 460 4.58 10.93 -1.50
N HIS A 461 3.75 10.65 -2.51
CA HIS A 461 3.01 9.40 -2.61
C HIS A 461 3.95 8.18 -2.64
N CYS A 462 3.84 7.29 -1.66
CA CYS A 462 4.65 6.06 -1.49
C CYS A 462 6.16 6.28 -1.28
N GLY A 463 6.66 7.49 -1.30
CA GLY A 463 8.08 7.83 -1.20
C GLY A 463 8.44 9.01 -2.08
N GLY A 464 9.70 9.41 -2.10
CA GLY A 464 10.13 10.65 -2.76
C GLY A 464 9.90 11.87 -1.90
N GLY A 465 9.90 13.07 -2.52
CA GLY A 465 9.85 14.32 -1.79
C GLY A 465 11.17 14.68 -1.10
N LEU A 466 11.14 15.70 -0.26
CA LEU A 466 12.29 16.20 0.50
C LEU A 466 12.33 15.63 1.93
N GLY A 467 11.24 15.01 2.36
CA GLY A 467 10.96 14.65 3.75
C GLY A 467 11.56 13.34 4.24
N TRP A 468 11.13 12.95 5.42
CA TRP A 468 11.66 11.79 6.15
C TRP A 468 10.89 10.52 5.79
N TYR A 469 11.46 9.71 4.89
CA TYR A 469 10.91 8.44 4.43
C TYR A 469 11.23 7.29 5.41
N PRO A 470 10.23 6.52 5.88
CA PRO A 470 10.42 5.45 6.86
C PRO A 470 10.78 4.09 6.22
N GLY A 471 11.88 4.03 5.48
CA GLY A 471 12.30 2.83 4.74
C GLY A 471 12.68 1.61 5.60
N ASN A 472 12.65 1.71 6.94
CA ASN A 472 12.83 0.60 7.88
C ASN A 472 11.51 0.07 8.49
N GLY A 473 10.36 0.49 7.95
CA GLY A 473 9.05 0.15 8.51
C GLY A 473 8.81 -1.35 8.63
N LEU A 474 9.24 -2.15 7.65
CA LEU A 474 9.08 -3.61 7.69
C LEU A 474 9.87 -4.24 8.85
N LYS A 475 11.12 -3.80 9.07
CA LYS A 475 11.93 -4.27 10.20
C LYS A 475 11.27 -3.92 11.53
N THR A 476 10.75 -2.72 11.66
CA THR A 476 10.03 -2.26 12.85
C THR A 476 8.78 -3.09 13.11
N LEU A 477 8.01 -3.40 12.08
CA LEU A 477 6.85 -4.29 12.17
C LEU A 477 7.24 -5.70 12.64
N ILE A 478 8.33 -6.27 12.10
CA ILE A 478 8.86 -7.58 12.51
C ILE A 478 9.23 -7.58 14.00
N ASP A 479 9.91 -6.54 14.48
CA ASP A 479 10.27 -6.41 15.89
C ASP A 479 9.02 -6.29 16.78
N TRP A 480 7.96 -5.66 16.29
CA TRP A 480 6.69 -5.59 17.00
C TRP A 480 5.99 -6.96 17.07
N VAL A 481 5.87 -7.66 15.94
CA VAL A 481 5.21 -8.98 15.87
C VAL A 481 5.98 -10.04 16.65
N GLU A 482 7.30 -10.16 16.42
CA GLU A 482 8.08 -11.29 16.93
C GLU A 482 8.65 -11.08 18.34
N LYS A 483 8.90 -9.82 18.73
CA LYS A 483 9.51 -9.46 20.02
C LYS A 483 8.59 -8.67 20.95
N GLY A 484 7.39 -8.28 20.46
CA GLY A 484 6.46 -7.44 21.21
C GLY A 484 6.93 -6.00 21.40
N VAL A 485 7.92 -5.53 20.62
CA VAL A 485 8.45 -4.15 20.73
C VAL A 485 7.59 -3.24 19.85
N ALA A 486 6.55 -2.69 20.44
CA ALA A 486 5.62 -1.79 19.76
C ALA A 486 6.30 -0.43 19.48
N PRO A 487 6.26 0.08 18.23
CA PRO A 487 6.94 1.32 17.87
C PRO A 487 6.18 2.55 18.39
N GLU A 488 6.76 3.28 19.33
CA GLU A 488 6.28 4.61 19.77
C GLU A 488 6.68 5.72 18.81
N MET A 489 7.72 5.48 18.03
CA MET A 489 8.25 6.33 16.98
C MET A 489 8.73 5.46 15.82
N LEU A 490 8.75 6.02 14.60
CA LEU A 490 9.23 5.32 13.42
C LEU A 490 10.45 6.03 12.84
N GLU A 491 11.58 5.33 12.77
CA GLU A 491 12.82 5.88 12.21
C GLU A 491 12.63 6.21 10.73
N ALA A 492 13.07 7.41 10.34
CA ALA A 492 12.96 7.89 8.97
C ALA A 492 14.18 8.74 8.57
N GLU A 493 14.45 8.78 7.27
CA GLU A 493 15.62 9.47 6.72
C GLU A 493 15.25 10.21 5.43
N THR A 494 15.78 11.42 5.25
CA THR A 494 15.65 12.16 3.99
C THR A 494 16.64 11.63 2.95
N THR A 495 16.45 11.97 1.68
CA THR A 495 17.39 11.65 0.59
C THR A 495 18.78 12.27 0.78
N GLN A 496 18.90 13.28 1.66
CA GLN A 496 20.17 13.94 2.03
C GLN A 496 20.83 13.32 3.27
N GLY A 497 20.24 12.26 3.85
CA GLY A 497 20.77 11.55 5.02
C GLY A 497 20.43 12.19 6.36
N ARG A 498 19.53 13.18 6.41
CA ARG A 498 19.00 13.73 7.66
C ARG A 498 18.07 12.70 8.32
N LYS A 499 18.23 12.45 9.61
CA LYS A 499 17.46 11.45 10.36
C LYS A 499 16.50 12.09 11.34
N ALA A 500 15.29 11.52 11.44
CA ALA A 500 14.31 11.91 12.43
C ALA A 500 13.49 10.68 12.91
N GLN A 501 12.63 10.92 13.88
CA GLN A 501 11.66 9.96 14.38
C GLN A 501 10.26 10.48 14.08
N LEU A 502 9.53 9.79 13.23
CA LEU A 502 8.12 10.08 13.01
C LEU A 502 7.32 9.74 14.25
N CYS A 503 6.31 10.54 14.52
CA CYS A 503 5.51 10.43 15.73
C CYS A 503 4.31 9.52 15.53
N LEU A 504 4.01 8.73 16.57
CA LEU A 504 2.75 7.98 16.61
C LEU A 504 1.57 8.96 16.67
N TRP A 505 0.67 8.88 15.70
CA TRP A 505 -0.55 9.67 15.66
C TRP A 505 -1.38 9.49 16.95
N PRO A 506 -2.03 10.52 17.54
CA PRO A 506 -2.26 11.86 16.96
C PRO A 506 -1.17 12.90 17.25
N LYS A 507 0.03 12.50 17.68
CA LYS A 507 1.14 13.42 17.85
C LYS A 507 1.81 13.71 16.51
N HIS A 508 2.24 14.96 16.32
CA HIS A 508 2.95 15.41 15.14
C HIS A 508 4.42 15.69 15.45
N MET A 509 5.27 15.59 14.45
CA MET A 509 6.67 15.98 14.53
C MET A 509 6.77 17.50 14.52
N VAL A 510 7.43 18.08 15.51
CA VAL A 510 7.69 19.53 15.61
C VAL A 510 9.17 19.79 15.80
N TYR A 511 9.69 20.84 15.15
CA TYR A 511 11.05 21.31 15.39
C TYR A 511 11.11 22.05 16.73
N VAL A 512 12.09 21.70 17.56
CA VAL A 512 12.26 22.28 18.91
C VAL A 512 13.54 23.09 19.05
N GLY A 513 14.26 23.28 17.93
CA GLY A 513 15.53 24.00 17.87
C GLY A 513 16.74 23.07 17.87
N GLY A 514 17.88 23.58 17.41
CA GLY A 514 19.12 22.83 17.27
C GLY A 514 19.52 22.66 15.80
N GLU A 515 20.44 21.73 15.53
CA GLU A 515 20.86 21.43 14.15
C GLU A 515 19.80 20.59 13.45
N PRO A 516 19.26 21.01 12.29
CA PRO A 516 18.19 20.29 11.57
C PRO A 516 18.55 18.87 11.16
N ASP A 517 19.84 18.54 11.09
CA ASP A 517 20.33 17.21 10.74
C ASP A 517 20.31 16.22 11.92
N GLN A 518 19.96 16.68 13.11
CA GLN A 518 19.93 15.87 14.33
C GLN A 518 18.51 15.49 14.72
N ALA A 519 18.25 14.21 14.93
CA ALA A 519 16.94 13.73 15.37
C ALA A 519 16.48 14.38 16.69
N ALA A 520 17.41 14.76 17.58
CA ALA A 520 17.12 15.45 18.82
C ALA A 520 16.56 16.88 18.64
N SER A 521 16.64 17.46 17.45
CA SER A 521 16.07 18.77 17.10
C SER A 521 14.56 18.70 16.85
N PHE A 522 13.96 17.51 16.87
CA PHE A 522 12.54 17.27 16.68
C PHE A 522 11.94 16.57 17.89
N ALA A 523 10.68 16.85 18.18
CA ALA A 523 9.93 16.22 19.25
C ALA A 523 8.50 15.88 18.82
N CYS A 524 7.88 14.92 19.48
CA CYS A 524 6.46 14.54 19.28
C CYS A 524 5.57 15.34 20.23
N ARG A 525 4.66 16.14 19.69
CA ARG A 525 3.69 16.93 20.45
C ARG A 525 2.26 16.69 20.00
#